data_4ab82bc31092f8771c31c847bd1c516a
#
_entry.id   4ab82bc31092f8771c31c847bd1c516a
#
_cell.length_a   1.000
_cell.length_b   1.000
_cell.length_c   1.000
_cell.angle_alpha   90.00
_cell.angle_beta   90.00
_cell.angle_gamma   90.00
#
_symmetry.space_group_name_H-M   'P 1'
#
loop_
_entity.id
_entity.type
_entity.pdbx_description
1 polymer ?
#
loop_
_entity_poly.entity_id
_entity_poly.type
_entity_poly.pdbx_seq_one_letter_code
_entity_poly.pdbx_strand_id
1 'polypeptide(L)'
;MSLKRIMGATTALTLCATATLAQDSTITIATVNNGDMIRMQGYTDQFTAETGIGVEWVTLEENVLRQRVTTDITTNGGQFDIMTIGMYETPIWGANGWLVPLDDLSAEYDVGDILPAMAGGLSHDGTLYAAPFYGESSMIMYRTDLMEAAGLDMPDAPTWEFIREAAAAMTDRDADINGICLRGKAGWGEGGAFITAMSNSFGARWFDEDWRPQFDTQPWADTLNFFVGMMTESGPAGYATNGFNENLSLFQQGKCGMWIDATVAASFVTNPDDSTVADSVGFALAPDTGLGKRSNWLWAWALAIPAGTQQEGAAKQFIEWATSKDYIELVAANEGWANVPPGARTSLYENPAYQSVPFAQKTLDSILSADPNNPTVDPVPYVGIQFAAIPEFAGIATQVSQEFSAAYAGQQSVEEALEKAQAIAEEEMEAAGY
;
A
#
# COMPACT_ATOMS: atom_id res chain seq x y z
N MET A 1 23.11 44.53 -85.62
CA MET A 1 21.91 43.96 -85.00
C MET A 1 22.37 42.97 -83.98
N SER A 2 22.33 43.31 -82.65
CA SER A 2 22.82 42.49 -81.57
C SER A 2 21.65 42.19 -80.62
N LEU A 3 21.26 40.92 -80.52
CA LEU A 3 20.26 40.46 -79.57
C LEU A 3 20.89 40.24 -78.21
N LYS A 4 20.47 41.00 -77.21
CA LYS A 4 20.80 40.75 -75.82
C LYS A 4 19.86 39.66 -75.25
N ARG A 5 20.41 38.55 -74.83
CA ARG A 5 19.72 37.52 -74.03
C ARG A 5 19.70 37.98 -72.58
N ILE A 6 18.49 38.07 -72.01
CA ILE A 6 18.28 38.29 -70.60
C ILE A 6 18.26 36.90 -69.92
N MET A 7 19.19 36.60 -69.04
CA MET A 7 19.20 35.41 -68.16
C MET A 7 18.44 35.77 -66.90
N GLY A 8 17.26 35.12 -66.71
CA GLY A 8 16.51 35.17 -65.46
C GLY A 8 17.13 34.19 -64.45
N ALA A 9 17.58 34.70 -63.34
CA ALA A 9 18.03 33.88 -62.21
C ALA A 9 16.80 33.47 -61.37
N THR A 10 16.46 32.20 -61.32
CA THR A 10 15.45 31.63 -60.44
C THR A 10 16.11 31.28 -59.13
N THR A 11 15.87 32.08 -58.08
CA THR A 11 16.33 31.76 -56.72
C THR A 11 15.39 30.70 -56.11
N ALA A 12 15.88 29.49 -55.98
CA ALA A 12 15.17 28.43 -55.23
C ALA A 12 15.37 28.68 -53.75
N LEU A 13 14.29 29.06 -53.03
CA LEU A 13 14.28 29.06 -51.53
C LEU A 13 14.19 27.63 -51.07
N THR A 14 15.28 27.08 -50.54
CA THR A 14 15.29 25.82 -49.83
C THR A 14 14.77 26.08 -48.41
N LEU A 15 13.51 25.68 -48.11
CA LEU A 15 13.01 25.61 -46.74
C LEU A 15 13.77 24.45 -46.06
N CYS A 16 14.72 24.77 -45.24
CA CYS A 16 15.22 23.83 -44.23
C CYS A 16 14.16 23.68 -43.15
N ALA A 17 13.36 22.60 -43.20
CA ALA A 17 12.61 22.15 -42.03
C ALA A 17 13.64 21.71 -41.00
N THR A 18 13.88 22.51 -39.98
CA THR A 18 14.52 22.05 -38.74
C THR A 18 13.57 21.09 -38.09
N ALA A 19 13.80 19.80 -38.27
CA ALA A 19 13.25 18.81 -37.36
C ALA A 19 13.89 19.11 -36.00
N THR A 20 13.14 19.75 -35.11
CA THR A 20 13.43 19.71 -33.69
C THR A 20 13.38 18.22 -33.32
N LEU A 21 14.56 17.61 -33.12
CA LEU A 21 14.62 16.36 -32.38
C LEU A 21 13.98 16.68 -31.03
N ALA A 22 12.78 16.16 -30.78
CA ALA A 22 12.25 16.09 -29.45
C ALA A 22 13.35 15.39 -28.62
N GLN A 23 13.87 16.07 -27.64
CA GLN A 23 14.79 15.48 -26.69
C GLN A 23 13.95 14.42 -26.00
N ASP A 24 14.27 13.13 -26.22
CA ASP A 24 13.60 12.02 -25.56
C ASP A 24 13.70 12.27 -24.06
N SER A 25 12.61 12.74 -23.43
CA SER A 25 12.58 12.92 -21.98
C SER A 25 12.50 11.54 -21.34
N THR A 26 13.31 11.29 -20.34
CA THR A 26 13.28 10.07 -19.55
C THR A 26 12.94 10.44 -18.12
N ILE A 27 11.97 9.77 -17.52
CA ILE A 27 11.61 9.93 -16.11
C ILE A 27 12.10 8.74 -15.29
N THR A 28 12.58 9.01 -14.09
CA THR A 28 13.00 7.99 -13.12
C THR A 28 11.93 7.82 -12.06
N ILE A 29 11.43 6.60 -11.89
CA ILE A 29 10.35 6.27 -10.96
C ILE A 29 10.86 5.35 -9.85
N ALA A 30 10.79 5.81 -8.60
CA ALA A 30 11.01 4.94 -7.43
C ALA A 30 9.71 4.23 -7.07
N THR A 31 9.73 2.91 -6.97
CA THR A 31 8.54 2.12 -6.64
C THR A 31 8.83 0.93 -5.73
N VAL A 32 7.77 0.43 -5.07
CA VAL A 32 7.82 -0.75 -4.22
C VAL A 32 7.76 -2.03 -5.05
N ASN A 33 8.39 -3.08 -4.54
CA ASN A 33 8.39 -4.42 -5.17
C ASN A 33 7.09 -5.19 -4.83
N ASN A 34 5.93 -4.63 -5.19
CA ASN A 34 4.61 -5.26 -5.05
C ASN A 34 4.08 -5.66 -6.43
N GLY A 35 3.24 -6.69 -6.48
CA GLY A 35 2.81 -7.31 -7.74
C GLY A 35 2.19 -6.34 -8.74
N ASP A 36 1.27 -5.46 -8.33
CA ASP A 36 0.65 -4.48 -9.22
C ASP A 36 1.63 -3.42 -9.73
N MET A 37 2.64 -3.05 -8.92
CA MET A 37 3.71 -2.16 -9.36
C MET A 37 4.64 -2.83 -10.37
N ILE A 38 4.88 -4.13 -10.24
CA ILE A 38 5.62 -4.91 -11.23
C ILE A 38 4.80 -5.06 -12.52
N ARG A 39 3.50 -5.30 -12.41
CA ARG A 39 2.58 -5.34 -13.56
C ARG A 39 2.61 -4.02 -14.34
N MET A 40 2.56 -2.87 -13.67
CA MET A 40 2.65 -1.55 -14.30
C MET A 40 3.95 -1.40 -15.12
N GLN A 41 5.06 -1.92 -14.61
CA GLN A 41 6.33 -1.91 -15.36
C GLN A 41 6.23 -2.70 -16.66
N GLY A 42 5.46 -3.79 -16.69
CA GLY A 42 5.22 -4.60 -17.89
C GLY A 42 4.48 -3.86 -19.00
N TYR A 43 3.73 -2.81 -18.70
CA TYR A 43 3.01 -1.98 -19.67
C TYR A 43 3.76 -0.70 -20.07
N THR A 44 4.93 -0.42 -19.51
CA THR A 44 5.69 0.82 -19.75
C THR A 44 6.02 1.07 -21.21
N ASP A 45 6.32 0.01 -21.98
CA ASP A 45 6.61 0.14 -23.41
C ASP A 45 5.44 0.73 -24.21
N GLN A 46 4.19 0.49 -23.78
CA GLN A 46 3.02 1.09 -24.40
C GLN A 46 2.99 2.60 -24.15
N PHE A 47 3.18 3.03 -22.91
CA PHE A 47 3.29 4.46 -22.59
C PHE A 47 4.39 5.15 -23.40
N THR A 48 5.58 4.53 -23.46
CA THR A 48 6.71 5.06 -24.24
C THR A 48 6.40 5.14 -25.73
N ALA A 49 5.71 4.14 -26.29
CA ALA A 49 5.32 4.16 -27.71
C ALA A 49 4.29 5.25 -28.02
N GLU A 50 3.39 5.57 -27.10
CA GLU A 50 2.34 6.58 -27.24
C GLU A 50 2.87 8.01 -27.08
N THR A 51 3.83 8.21 -26.16
CA THR A 51 4.26 9.55 -25.73
C THR A 51 5.67 9.94 -26.17
N GLY A 52 6.52 8.97 -26.48
CA GLY A 52 7.96 9.17 -26.70
C GLY A 52 8.77 9.40 -25.41
N ILE A 53 8.13 9.26 -24.22
CA ILE A 53 8.79 9.44 -22.93
C ILE A 53 9.36 8.10 -22.47
N GLY A 54 10.68 8.06 -22.18
CA GLY A 54 11.33 6.90 -21.59
C GLY A 54 11.07 6.80 -20.09
N VAL A 55 11.07 5.59 -19.55
CA VAL A 55 10.88 5.34 -18.11
C VAL A 55 12.01 4.48 -17.57
N GLU A 56 12.65 4.93 -16.51
CA GLU A 56 13.63 4.16 -15.73
C GLU A 56 13.02 3.81 -14.37
N TRP A 57 12.99 2.52 -14.05
CA TRP A 57 12.42 2.03 -12.80
C TRP A 57 13.50 1.76 -11.75
N VAL A 58 13.28 2.24 -10.54
CA VAL A 58 14.04 1.90 -9.33
C VAL A 58 13.09 1.16 -8.39
N THR A 59 13.05 -0.17 -8.53
CA THR A 59 12.17 -1.04 -7.75
C THR A 59 12.87 -1.51 -6.50
N LEU A 60 12.26 -1.27 -5.34
CA LEU A 60 12.88 -1.47 -4.03
C LEU A 60 11.94 -2.26 -3.09
N GLU A 61 12.54 -2.95 -2.14
CA GLU A 61 11.83 -3.48 -0.98
C GLU A 61 11.23 -2.32 -0.16
N GLU A 62 10.09 -2.53 0.49
CA GLU A 62 9.28 -1.46 1.07
C GLU A 62 10.07 -0.56 2.05
N ASN A 63 10.77 -1.15 3.02
CA ASN A 63 11.53 -0.36 3.99
C ASN A 63 12.65 0.46 3.32
N VAL A 64 13.29 -0.13 2.30
CA VAL A 64 14.34 0.55 1.52
C VAL A 64 13.76 1.67 0.67
N LEU A 65 12.60 1.45 0.03
CA LEU A 65 11.91 2.50 -0.73
C LEU A 65 11.59 3.69 0.17
N ARG A 66 10.92 3.44 1.30
CA ARG A 66 10.52 4.51 2.24
C ARG A 66 11.71 5.33 2.71
N GLN A 67 12.81 4.68 3.07
CA GLN A 67 14.03 5.37 3.45
C GLN A 67 14.62 6.20 2.30
N ARG A 68 14.68 5.66 1.09
CA ARG A 68 15.28 6.35 -0.06
C ARG A 68 14.46 7.54 -0.52
N VAL A 69 13.15 7.40 -0.67
CA VAL A 69 12.30 8.52 -1.10
C VAL A 69 12.25 9.63 -0.04
N THR A 70 12.21 9.27 1.27
CA THR A 70 12.29 10.24 2.37
C THR A 70 13.62 10.99 2.35
N THR A 71 14.73 10.29 2.15
CA THR A 71 16.06 10.93 2.07
C THR A 71 16.14 11.84 0.86
N ASP A 72 15.68 11.40 -0.31
CA ASP A 72 15.76 12.19 -1.54
C ASP A 72 14.93 13.48 -1.44
N ILE A 73 13.68 13.38 -0.97
CA ILE A 73 12.79 14.54 -0.90
C ILE A 73 13.21 15.54 0.17
N THR A 74 13.67 15.08 1.35
CA THR A 74 14.11 15.97 2.44
C THR A 74 15.41 16.70 2.15
N THR A 75 16.29 16.09 1.33
CA THR A 75 17.55 16.70 0.91
C THR A 75 17.45 17.42 -0.43
N ASN A 76 16.28 17.44 -1.08
CA ASN A 76 16.07 17.90 -2.45
C ASN A 76 17.09 17.27 -3.43
N GLY A 77 17.25 15.93 -3.30
CA GLY A 77 18.28 15.16 -4.00
C GLY A 77 18.05 15.04 -5.51
N GLY A 78 16.80 15.06 -5.95
CA GLY A 78 16.41 15.03 -7.37
C GLY A 78 16.76 13.72 -8.07
N GLN A 79 16.80 12.61 -7.34
CA GLN A 79 17.07 11.29 -7.92
C GLN A 79 15.86 10.73 -8.67
N PHE A 80 14.65 11.14 -8.28
CA PHE A 80 13.40 10.59 -8.80
C PHE A 80 12.49 11.70 -9.33
N ASP A 81 11.83 11.44 -10.45
CA ASP A 81 10.81 12.31 -11.04
C ASP A 81 9.41 11.93 -10.56
N ILE A 82 9.20 10.64 -10.24
CA ILE A 82 8.01 10.13 -9.59
C ILE A 82 8.43 9.24 -8.42
N MET A 83 7.72 9.39 -7.30
CA MET A 83 7.87 8.56 -6.12
C MET A 83 6.57 7.83 -5.82
N THR A 84 6.66 6.51 -5.59
CA THR A 84 5.56 5.74 -5.03
C THR A 84 5.54 5.94 -3.52
N ILE A 85 4.50 6.60 -3.04
CA ILE A 85 4.27 6.95 -1.63
C ILE A 85 2.82 6.64 -1.24
N GLY A 86 2.41 6.96 -0.03
CA GLY A 86 1.05 6.69 0.41
C GLY A 86 0.43 7.78 1.26
N MET A 87 -0.62 7.41 1.98
CA MET A 87 -1.46 8.33 2.76
C MET A 87 -0.77 8.91 4.00
N TYR A 88 0.36 8.34 4.41
CA TYR A 88 1.17 8.90 5.50
C TYR A 88 2.03 10.06 4.98
N GLU A 89 2.78 9.82 3.91
CA GLU A 89 3.74 10.79 3.38
C GLU A 89 3.05 11.97 2.70
N THR A 90 1.99 11.70 1.94
CA THR A 90 1.39 12.70 1.04
C THR A 90 0.91 13.98 1.73
N PRO A 91 0.10 13.96 2.80
CA PRO A 91 -0.34 15.19 3.44
C PRO A 91 0.80 15.93 4.13
N ILE A 92 1.77 15.22 4.72
CA ILE A 92 2.94 15.81 5.40
C ILE A 92 3.85 16.51 4.37
N TRP A 93 4.15 15.84 3.26
CA TRP A 93 5.04 16.38 2.23
C TRP A 93 4.36 17.46 1.39
N GLY A 94 3.04 17.34 1.16
CA GLY A 94 2.23 18.40 0.54
C GLY A 94 2.22 19.68 1.36
N ALA A 95 2.00 19.58 2.69
CA ALA A 95 2.05 20.70 3.62
C ALA A 95 3.40 21.43 3.62
N ASN A 96 4.50 20.69 3.43
CA ASN A 96 5.85 21.24 3.36
C ASN A 96 6.20 21.81 1.96
N GLY A 97 5.31 21.69 0.96
CA GLY A 97 5.59 22.13 -0.41
C GLY A 97 6.66 21.28 -1.11
N TRP A 98 6.84 20.04 -0.70
CA TRP A 98 7.82 19.12 -1.30
C TRP A 98 7.27 18.36 -2.49
N LEU A 99 5.94 18.34 -2.68
CA LEU A 99 5.25 17.70 -3.79
C LEU A 99 4.63 18.73 -4.74
N VAL A 100 4.55 18.38 -6.00
CA VAL A 100 3.80 19.14 -7.02
C VAL A 100 2.31 18.88 -6.82
N PRO A 101 1.46 19.94 -6.78
CA PRO A 101 0.01 19.77 -6.80
C PRO A 101 -0.46 19.07 -8.08
N LEU A 102 -1.50 18.24 -7.95
CA LEU A 102 -2.15 17.54 -9.06
C LEU A 102 -3.55 18.10 -9.36
N ASP A 103 -3.73 19.40 -9.24
CA ASP A 103 -5.00 20.11 -9.45
C ASP A 103 -5.23 20.51 -10.91
N ASP A 104 -4.22 20.34 -11.77
CA ASP A 104 -4.23 20.63 -13.21
C ASP A 104 -4.22 19.36 -14.11
N LEU A 105 -4.55 18.20 -13.53
CA LEU A 105 -4.76 16.97 -14.32
C LEU A 105 -5.90 17.18 -15.32
N SER A 106 -5.87 16.45 -16.45
CA SER A 106 -6.86 16.58 -17.50
C SER A 106 -8.30 16.30 -17.02
N ALA A 107 -9.28 16.86 -17.70
CA ALA A 107 -10.68 16.58 -17.38
C ALA A 107 -11.05 15.11 -17.62
N GLU A 108 -10.39 14.45 -18.55
CA GLU A 108 -10.53 13.04 -18.87
C GLU A 108 -10.01 12.13 -17.74
N TYR A 109 -9.04 12.60 -16.96
CA TYR A 109 -8.55 11.87 -15.79
C TYR A 109 -9.65 11.67 -14.74
N ASP A 110 -10.58 12.60 -14.63
CA ASP A 110 -11.75 12.54 -13.76
C ASP A 110 -11.38 12.30 -12.28
N VAL A 111 -10.77 13.31 -11.66
CA VAL A 111 -10.41 13.30 -10.22
C VAL A 111 -11.62 12.99 -9.33
N GLY A 112 -12.84 13.39 -9.78
CA GLY A 112 -14.08 13.15 -9.05
C GLY A 112 -14.47 11.67 -8.93
N ASP A 113 -13.90 10.80 -9.77
CA ASP A 113 -14.12 9.36 -9.71
C ASP A 113 -13.22 8.63 -8.70
N ILE A 114 -12.19 9.30 -8.15
CA ILE A 114 -11.37 8.73 -7.08
C ILE A 114 -12.25 8.49 -5.85
N LEU A 115 -12.13 7.31 -5.23
CA LEU A 115 -12.83 7.01 -3.98
C LEU A 115 -12.56 8.10 -2.94
N PRO A 116 -13.60 8.69 -2.30
CA PRO A 116 -13.42 9.84 -1.38
C PRO A 116 -12.42 9.59 -0.25
N ALA A 117 -12.37 8.35 0.27
CA ALA A 117 -11.43 7.98 1.31
C ALA A 117 -9.97 8.04 0.82
N MET A 118 -9.73 7.65 -0.44
CA MET A 118 -8.40 7.71 -1.08
C MET A 118 -8.02 9.16 -1.39
N ALA A 119 -8.93 9.92 -2.02
CA ALA A 119 -8.70 11.33 -2.31
C ALA A 119 -8.39 12.13 -1.05
N GLY A 120 -9.13 11.89 0.04
CA GLY A 120 -8.92 12.56 1.33
C GLY A 120 -7.53 12.29 1.93
N GLY A 121 -7.08 11.03 1.92
CA GLY A 121 -5.78 10.63 2.45
C GLY A 121 -4.59 11.03 1.59
N LEU A 122 -4.82 11.38 0.31
CA LEU A 122 -3.79 11.80 -0.64
C LEU A 122 -3.83 13.31 -0.94
N SER A 123 -4.51 14.08 -0.07
CA SER A 123 -4.65 15.52 -0.19
C SER A 123 -4.17 16.25 1.06
N HIS A 124 -3.79 17.51 0.86
CA HIS A 124 -3.59 18.48 1.92
C HIS A 124 -4.34 19.77 1.57
N ASP A 125 -5.12 20.30 2.53
CA ASP A 125 -5.96 21.50 2.35
C ASP A 125 -6.85 21.46 1.08
N GLY A 126 -7.36 20.27 0.75
CA GLY A 126 -8.24 20.05 -0.40
C GLY A 126 -7.53 19.94 -1.75
N THR A 127 -6.22 20.04 -1.80
CA THR A 127 -5.39 19.84 -3.00
C THR A 127 -4.83 18.42 -3.03
N LEU A 128 -5.00 17.72 -4.15
CA LEU A 128 -4.44 16.38 -4.37
C LEU A 128 -2.93 16.50 -4.66
N TYR A 129 -2.09 15.71 -3.99
CA TYR A 129 -0.65 15.68 -4.19
C TYR A 129 -0.09 14.34 -4.66
N ALA A 130 -0.89 13.28 -4.59
CA ALA A 130 -0.54 11.99 -5.15
C ALA A 130 -1.78 11.32 -5.78
N ALA A 131 -1.60 10.67 -6.92
CA ALA A 131 -2.66 9.96 -7.61
C ALA A 131 -2.68 8.50 -7.18
N PRO A 132 -3.80 7.95 -6.67
CA PRO A 132 -3.84 6.56 -6.23
C PRO A 132 -3.69 5.62 -7.43
N PHE A 133 -2.70 4.74 -7.36
CA PHE A 133 -2.56 3.64 -8.31
C PHE A 133 -3.45 2.48 -7.90
N TYR A 134 -3.36 2.05 -6.64
CA TYR A 134 -4.36 1.20 -6.02
C TYR A 134 -4.60 1.59 -4.55
N GLY A 135 -5.84 1.34 -4.10
CA GLY A 135 -6.25 1.53 -2.72
C GLY A 135 -6.59 0.19 -2.07
N GLU A 136 -6.36 0.09 -0.77
CA GLU A 136 -6.53 -1.15 -0.03
C GLU A 136 -6.99 -0.92 1.41
N SER A 137 -7.60 -1.95 1.96
CA SER A 137 -7.74 -2.18 3.38
C SER A 137 -7.12 -3.53 3.69
N SER A 138 -7.36 -4.12 4.85
CA SER A 138 -7.06 -5.51 5.12
C SER A 138 -8.32 -6.36 5.16
N MET A 139 -8.16 -7.63 4.79
CA MET A 139 -9.19 -8.66 4.91
C MET A 139 -8.55 -10.02 5.21
N ILE A 140 -9.39 -10.97 5.54
CA ILE A 140 -8.98 -12.37 5.71
C ILE A 140 -9.08 -13.07 4.35
N MET A 141 -7.98 -13.69 3.94
CA MET A 141 -7.91 -14.70 2.89
C MET A 141 -7.75 -16.04 3.56
N TYR A 142 -8.61 -17.01 3.27
CA TYR A 142 -8.58 -18.29 3.97
C TYR A 142 -8.79 -19.47 3.04
N ARG A 143 -8.27 -20.62 3.40
CA ARG A 143 -8.41 -21.89 2.71
C ARG A 143 -9.76 -22.53 3.03
N THR A 144 -10.68 -22.50 2.06
CA THR A 144 -12.04 -23.06 2.20
C THR A 144 -12.02 -24.57 2.42
N ASP A 145 -11.12 -25.28 1.76
CA ASP A 145 -10.95 -26.73 1.90
C ASP A 145 -10.42 -27.14 3.29
N LEU A 146 -9.52 -26.35 3.89
CA LEU A 146 -9.03 -26.62 5.25
C LEU A 146 -10.09 -26.30 6.31
N MET A 147 -10.87 -25.23 6.11
CA MET A 147 -12.01 -24.88 6.96
C MET A 147 -13.07 -26.01 6.94
N GLU A 148 -13.43 -26.50 5.75
CA GLU A 148 -14.35 -27.62 5.59
C GLU A 148 -13.83 -28.90 6.27
N ALA A 149 -12.55 -29.23 6.09
CA ALA A 149 -11.91 -30.38 6.75
C ALA A 149 -11.90 -30.27 8.27
N ALA A 150 -11.79 -29.04 8.81
CA ALA A 150 -11.89 -28.73 10.24
C ALA A 150 -13.34 -28.72 10.75
N GLY A 151 -14.35 -28.78 9.87
CA GLY A 151 -15.75 -28.64 10.22
C GLY A 151 -16.16 -27.26 10.70
N LEU A 152 -15.48 -26.21 10.19
CA LEU A 152 -15.69 -24.81 10.54
C LEU A 152 -16.24 -24.02 9.35
N ASP A 153 -17.11 -23.06 9.66
CA ASP A 153 -17.63 -22.09 8.69
C ASP A 153 -17.09 -20.71 9.05
N MET A 154 -16.43 -20.02 8.09
CA MET A 154 -15.91 -18.68 8.29
C MET A 154 -17.06 -17.66 8.37
N PRO A 155 -17.24 -16.96 9.49
CA PRO A 155 -18.17 -15.83 9.55
C PRO A 155 -17.75 -14.70 8.59
N ASP A 156 -18.71 -13.97 8.05
CA ASP A 156 -18.44 -12.81 7.21
C ASP A 156 -17.60 -11.72 7.93
N ALA A 157 -17.77 -11.62 9.23
CA ALA A 157 -17.13 -10.67 10.12
C ALA A 157 -16.67 -11.36 11.42
N PRO A 158 -15.59 -12.15 11.40
CA PRO A 158 -15.15 -12.97 12.53
C PRO A 158 -14.55 -12.16 13.67
N THR A 159 -14.41 -12.82 14.83
CA THR A 159 -13.62 -12.30 15.96
C THR A 159 -12.20 -12.88 15.94
N TRP A 160 -11.27 -12.21 16.64
CA TRP A 160 -9.90 -12.72 16.82
C TRP A 160 -9.88 -14.07 17.56
N GLU A 161 -10.83 -14.30 18.48
CA GLU A 161 -10.92 -15.58 19.17
C GLU A 161 -11.29 -16.71 18.20
N PHE A 162 -12.29 -16.49 17.32
CA PHE A 162 -12.62 -17.43 16.25
C PHE A 162 -11.43 -17.69 15.32
N ILE A 163 -10.69 -16.64 14.94
CA ILE A 163 -9.51 -16.76 14.08
C ILE A 163 -8.45 -17.63 14.73
N ARG A 164 -8.19 -17.46 16.04
CA ARG A 164 -7.23 -18.30 16.77
C ARG A 164 -7.67 -19.76 16.82
N GLU A 165 -8.95 -20.03 17.10
CA GLU A 165 -9.50 -21.38 17.08
C GLU A 165 -9.39 -22.03 15.68
N ALA A 166 -9.75 -21.31 14.64
CA ALA A 166 -9.65 -21.77 13.26
C ALA A 166 -8.19 -22.01 12.85
N ALA A 167 -7.27 -21.12 13.23
CA ALA A 167 -5.84 -21.28 12.98
C ALA A 167 -5.32 -22.57 13.63
N ALA A 168 -5.65 -22.81 14.90
CA ALA A 168 -5.26 -24.03 15.59
C ALA A 168 -5.81 -25.30 14.92
N ALA A 169 -7.08 -25.27 14.50
CA ALA A 169 -7.73 -26.39 13.83
C ALA A 169 -7.16 -26.71 12.44
N MET A 170 -6.69 -25.70 11.70
CA MET A 170 -6.08 -25.87 10.37
C MET A 170 -4.57 -26.14 10.41
N THR A 171 -3.93 -26.03 11.57
CA THR A 171 -2.48 -26.26 11.68
C THR A 171 -2.16 -27.75 11.54
N ASP A 172 -1.34 -28.09 10.54
CA ASP A 172 -0.80 -29.44 10.35
C ASP A 172 0.71 -29.34 10.09
N ARG A 173 1.50 -29.52 11.15
CA ARG A 173 2.96 -29.42 11.07
C ARG A 173 3.60 -30.56 10.27
N ASP A 174 2.95 -31.71 10.20
CA ASP A 174 3.45 -32.86 9.44
C ASP A 174 3.26 -32.62 7.93
N ALA A 175 2.23 -31.87 7.54
CA ALA A 175 1.97 -31.44 6.17
C ALA A 175 2.62 -30.10 5.81
N ASP A 176 3.41 -29.48 6.71
CA ASP A 176 3.99 -28.12 6.56
C ASP A 176 2.91 -27.04 6.32
N ILE A 177 1.76 -27.19 7.01
CA ILE A 177 0.66 -26.22 6.97
C ILE A 177 0.61 -25.45 8.29
N ASN A 178 0.74 -24.13 8.20
CA ASN A 178 0.53 -23.20 9.30
C ASN A 178 -0.94 -22.74 9.27
N GLY A 179 -1.60 -22.68 10.40
CA GLY A 179 -2.99 -22.25 10.45
C GLY A 179 -3.20 -20.80 10.06
N ILE A 180 -2.19 -19.96 10.32
CA ILE A 180 -2.24 -18.53 9.99
C ILE A 180 -0.85 -17.97 9.66
N CYS A 181 -0.78 -17.03 8.71
CA CYS A 181 0.41 -16.25 8.40
C CYS A 181 0.10 -14.77 8.60
N LEU A 182 0.96 -14.07 9.36
CA LEU A 182 0.83 -12.64 9.65
C LEU A 182 2.20 -11.97 9.55
N ARG A 183 2.21 -10.64 9.31
CA ARG A 183 3.45 -9.86 9.24
C ARG A 183 4.07 -9.69 10.64
N GLY A 184 5.32 -10.13 10.80
CA GLY A 184 6.13 -9.88 11.99
C GLY A 184 7.42 -9.11 11.71
N LYS A 185 7.74 -8.88 10.42
CA LYS A 185 8.94 -8.18 9.96
C LYS A 185 8.96 -6.74 10.48
N ALA A 186 10.08 -6.31 11.05
CA ALA A 186 10.26 -4.94 11.50
C ALA A 186 10.16 -3.95 10.34
N GLY A 187 9.59 -2.79 10.62
CA GLY A 187 9.32 -1.71 9.69
C GLY A 187 7.92 -1.14 9.93
N TRP A 188 7.78 0.18 9.92
CA TRP A 188 6.49 0.80 10.20
C TRP A 188 5.39 0.40 9.20
N GLY A 189 5.73 0.22 7.92
CA GLY A 189 4.79 -0.19 6.86
C GLY A 189 4.62 -1.71 6.75
N GLU A 190 5.43 -2.52 7.42
CA GLU A 190 5.36 -3.97 7.46
C GLU A 190 4.63 -4.47 8.72
N GLY A 191 5.31 -5.17 9.62
CA GLY A 191 4.74 -5.65 10.88
C GLY A 191 4.23 -4.54 11.78
N GLY A 192 4.84 -3.34 11.72
CA GLY A 192 4.37 -2.16 12.44
C GLY A 192 2.95 -1.74 12.04
N ALA A 193 2.65 -1.68 10.75
CA ALA A 193 1.30 -1.36 10.25
C ALA A 193 0.29 -2.43 10.67
N PHE A 194 0.66 -3.71 10.51
CA PHE A 194 -0.23 -4.82 10.89
C PHE A 194 -0.57 -4.80 12.39
N ILE A 195 0.44 -4.70 13.25
CA ILE A 195 0.20 -4.76 14.71
C ILE A 195 -0.53 -3.51 15.22
N THR A 196 -0.32 -2.35 14.59
CA THR A 196 -1.08 -1.13 14.89
C THR A 196 -2.56 -1.31 14.54
N ALA A 197 -2.89 -1.81 13.35
CA ALA A 197 -4.27 -2.10 12.98
C ALA A 197 -4.91 -3.15 13.90
N MET A 198 -4.15 -4.18 14.27
CA MET A 198 -4.60 -5.19 15.23
C MET A 198 -4.86 -4.57 16.61
N SER A 199 -3.95 -3.76 17.13
CA SER A 199 -4.04 -3.15 18.46
C SER A 199 -5.27 -2.24 18.62
N ASN A 200 -5.64 -1.54 17.54
CA ASN A 200 -6.88 -0.74 17.52
C ASN A 200 -8.12 -1.58 17.83
N SER A 201 -8.18 -2.84 17.34
CA SER A 201 -9.30 -3.74 17.62
C SER A 201 -9.32 -4.27 19.06
N PHE A 202 -8.19 -4.22 19.76
CA PHE A 202 -8.06 -4.50 21.19
C PHE A 202 -8.30 -3.25 22.07
N GLY A 203 -8.55 -2.09 21.45
CA GLY A 203 -8.76 -0.82 22.16
C GLY A 203 -7.48 -0.09 22.54
N ALA A 204 -6.32 -0.52 22.04
CA ALA A 204 -5.07 0.20 22.22
C ALA A 204 -5.01 1.45 21.33
N ARG A 205 -4.14 2.37 21.68
CA ARG A 205 -3.81 3.57 20.90
C ARG A 205 -2.33 3.91 21.06
N TRP A 206 -1.76 4.62 20.08
CA TRP A 206 -0.37 5.06 20.16
C TRP A 206 -0.20 6.16 21.19
N PHE A 207 -1.06 7.17 21.14
CA PHE A 207 -1.02 8.35 22.00
C PHE A 207 -2.41 8.65 22.56
N ASP A 208 -2.46 9.17 23.78
CA ASP A 208 -3.68 9.75 24.35
C ASP A 208 -3.90 11.19 23.83
N GLU A 209 -5.00 11.82 24.25
CA GLU A 209 -5.35 13.17 23.80
C GLU A 209 -4.33 14.25 24.21
N ASP A 210 -3.46 13.95 25.18
CA ASP A 210 -2.33 14.79 25.60
C ASP A 210 -1.01 14.42 24.90
N TRP A 211 -1.05 13.59 23.84
CA TRP A 211 0.10 13.07 23.10
C TRP A 211 1.06 12.17 23.91
N ARG A 212 0.62 11.62 25.03
CA ARG A 212 1.43 10.68 25.81
C ARG A 212 1.37 9.30 25.18
N PRO A 213 2.51 8.64 24.95
CA PRO A 213 2.55 7.25 24.48
C PRO A 213 1.81 6.31 25.43
N GLN A 214 1.19 5.27 24.87
CA GLN A 214 0.28 4.39 25.61
C GLN A 214 0.68 2.91 25.56
N PHE A 215 1.97 2.60 25.34
CA PHE A 215 2.45 1.21 25.22
C PHE A 215 2.47 0.45 26.54
N ASP A 216 2.47 1.13 27.69
CA ASP A 216 2.41 0.56 29.03
C ASP A 216 0.98 0.17 29.48
N THR A 217 0.00 0.24 28.56
CA THR A 217 -1.41 -0.04 28.86
C THR A 217 -1.80 -1.50 28.59
N GLN A 218 -2.84 -1.96 29.32
CA GLN A 218 -3.33 -3.33 29.19
C GLN A 218 -3.73 -3.72 27.75
N PRO A 219 -4.43 -2.86 26.95
CA PRO A 219 -4.76 -3.21 25.57
C PRO A 219 -3.57 -3.53 24.68
N TRP A 220 -2.42 -2.86 24.85
CA TRP A 220 -1.19 -3.22 24.14
C TRP A 220 -0.60 -4.54 24.62
N ALA A 221 -0.60 -4.79 25.92
CA ALA A 221 -0.15 -6.08 26.48
C ALA A 221 -1.04 -7.22 25.98
N ASP A 222 -2.35 -7.05 25.96
CA ASP A 222 -3.30 -8.04 25.45
C ASP A 222 -3.07 -8.29 23.96
N THR A 223 -2.86 -7.26 23.15
CA THR A 223 -2.58 -7.36 21.72
C THR A 223 -1.34 -8.21 21.44
N LEU A 224 -0.19 -7.84 22.04
CA LEU A 224 1.07 -8.51 21.75
C LEU A 224 1.10 -9.94 22.31
N ASN A 225 0.56 -10.17 23.51
CA ASN A 225 0.46 -11.53 24.06
C ASN A 225 -0.45 -12.42 23.22
N PHE A 226 -1.57 -11.90 22.72
CA PHE A 226 -2.45 -12.63 21.82
C PHE A 226 -1.74 -12.96 20.51
N PHE A 227 -1.09 -11.97 19.86
CA PHE A 227 -0.35 -12.16 18.63
C PHE A 227 0.76 -13.20 18.77
N VAL A 228 1.65 -13.04 19.76
CA VAL A 228 2.76 -13.96 20.00
C VAL A 228 2.25 -15.37 20.31
N GLY A 229 1.22 -15.48 21.16
CA GLY A 229 0.61 -16.77 21.50
C GLY A 229 0.07 -17.50 20.27
N MET A 230 -0.74 -16.84 19.47
CA MET A 230 -1.33 -17.39 18.25
C MET A 230 -0.26 -17.74 17.20
N MET A 231 0.72 -16.89 16.98
CA MET A 231 1.77 -17.13 16.00
C MET A 231 2.74 -18.24 16.44
N THR A 232 3.01 -18.38 17.73
CA THR A 232 3.79 -19.50 18.27
C THR A 232 3.05 -20.84 18.09
N GLU A 233 1.75 -20.85 18.30
CA GLU A 233 0.90 -22.01 18.19
C GLU A 233 0.67 -22.42 16.74
N SER A 234 0.33 -21.48 15.87
CA SER A 234 -0.25 -21.73 14.55
C SER A 234 0.45 -21.05 13.38
N GLY A 235 1.39 -20.13 13.64
CA GLY A 235 2.13 -19.41 12.61
C GLY A 235 3.36 -20.16 12.08
N PRO A 236 3.99 -19.70 10.99
CA PRO A 236 5.23 -20.25 10.46
C PRO A 236 6.41 -19.99 11.40
N ALA A 237 7.35 -20.92 11.43
CA ALA A 237 8.62 -20.67 12.12
C ALA A 237 9.31 -19.47 11.47
N GLY A 238 9.81 -18.52 12.29
CA GLY A 238 10.47 -17.32 11.78
C GLY A 238 9.53 -16.22 11.30
N TYR A 239 8.26 -16.25 11.67
CA TYR A 239 7.27 -15.21 11.32
C TYR A 239 7.72 -13.77 11.66
N ALA A 240 8.63 -13.60 12.63
CA ALA A 240 9.23 -12.32 12.98
C ALA A 240 9.98 -11.64 11.81
N THR A 241 10.26 -12.36 10.73
CA THR A 241 10.95 -11.83 9.55
C THR A 241 10.07 -11.83 8.30
N ASN A 242 8.81 -12.26 8.40
CA ASN A 242 7.89 -12.29 7.27
C ASN A 242 7.14 -10.96 7.16
N GLY A 243 7.23 -10.35 5.99
CA GLY A 243 6.42 -9.22 5.54
C GLY A 243 5.33 -9.66 4.57
N PHE A 244 4.86 -8.73 3.75
CA PHE A 244 3.82 -8.98 2.74
C PHE A 244 4.24 -10.07 1.75
N ASN A 245 5.38 -9.92 1.09
CA ASN A 245 5.81 -10.80 0.00
C ASN A 245 6.13 -12.23 0.48
N GLU A 246 6.71 -12.37 1.68
CA GLU A 246 7.00 -13.67 2.28
C GLU A 246 5.70 -14.43 2.58
N ASN A 247 4.71 -13.75 3.17
CA ASN A 247 3.40 -14.35 3.50
C ASN A 247 2.56 -14.63 2.25
N LEU A 248 2.58 -13.76 1.23
CA LEU A 248 1.98 -14.04 -0.08
C LEU A 248 2.52 -15.33 -0.66
N SER A 249 3.84 -15.48 -0.70
CA SER A 249 4.48 -16.70 -1.21
C SER A 249 4.09 -17.95 -0.42
N LEU A 250 4.04 -17.87 0.92
CA LEU A 250 3.61 -18.98 1.76
C LEU A 250 2.16 -19.37 1.48
N PHE A 251 1.25 -18.40 1.34
CA PHE A 251 -0.15 -18.65 1.07
C PHE A 251 -0.35 -19.28 -0.33
N GLN A 252 0.28 -18.74 -1.36
CA GLN A 252 0.24 -19.26 -2.73
C GLN A 252 0.75 -20.70 -2.83
N GLN A 253 1.74 -21.08 -2.00
CA GLN A 253 2.27 -22.43 -1.89
C GLN A 253 1.40 -23.36 -1.06
N GLY A 254 0.27 -22.92 -0.52
CA GLY A 254 -0.63 -23.70 0.31
C GLY A 254 -0.15 -23.94 1.74
N LYS A 255 0.86 -23.19 2.20
CA LYS A 255 1.48 -23.34 3.52
C LYS A 255 0.81 -22.53 4.62
N CYS A 256 -0.23 -21.77 4.30
CA CYS A 256 -1.03 -21.00 5.25
C CYS A 256 -2.51 -21.37 5.12
N GLY A 257 -3.18 -21.65 6.24
CA GLY A 257 -4.63 -21.84 6.30
C GLY A 257 -5.38 -20.51 6.20
N MET A 258 -4.84 -19.46 6.81
CA MET A 258 -5.34 -18.08 6.73
C MET A 258 -4.19 -17.09 6.56
N TRP A 259 -4.51 -15.98 5.93
CA TRP A 259 -3.64 -14.80 5.84
C TRP A 259 -4.52 -13.55 5.98
N ILE A 260 -4.21 -12.68 6.93
CA ILE A 260 -4.89 -11.41 7.12
C ILE A 260 -3.93 -10.32 6.65
N ASP A 261 -4.28 -9.70 5.53
CA ASP A 261 -3.39 -8.73 4.90
C ASP A 261 -4.15 -7.87 3.88
N ALA A 262 -3.41 -7.05 3.13
CA ALA A 262 -3.89 -6.12 2.14
C ALA A 262 -4.86 -6.76 1.14
N THR A 263 -5.99 -6.10 0.91
CA THR A 263 -7.04 -6.58 -0.01
C THR A 263 -6.54 -6.76 -1.44
N VAL A 264 -5.48 -6.05 -1.85
CA VAL A 264 -4.83 -6.22 -3.16
C VAL A 264 -4.28 -7.61 -3.38
N ALA A 265 -3.92 -8.32 -2.31
CA ALA A 265 -3.40 -9.69 -2.40
C ALA A 265 -4.39 -10.70 -2.99
N ALA A 266 -5.70 -10.39 -2.97
CA ALA A 266 -6.74 -11.30 -3.45
C ALA A 266 -6.53 -11.76 -4.90
N SER A 267 -6.12 -10.86 -5.79
CA SER A 267 -5.84 -11.18 -7.19
C SER A 267 -4.70 -12.19 -7.32
N PHE A 268 -3.66 -12.07 -6.49
CA PHE A 268 -2.49 -12.94 -6.55
C PHE A 268 -2.73 -14.33 -5.94
N VAL A 269 -3.51 -14.41 -4.85
CA VAL A 269 -3.81 -15.71 -4.23
C VAL A 269 -4.86 -16.51 -4.99
N THR A 270 -5.66 -15.88 -5.84
CA THR A 270 -6.65 -16.52 -6.72
C THR A 270 -6.16 -16.70 -8.16
N ASN A 271 -4.94 -16.27 -8.49
CA ASN A 271 -4.36 -16.49 -9.80
C ASN A 271 -3.84 -17.93 -9.93
N PRO A 272 -4.40 -18.79 -10.80
CA PRO A 272 -3.96 -20.17 -10.93
C PRO A 272 -2.55 -20.33 -11.52
N ASP A 273 -2.00 -19.28 -12.14
CA ASP A 273 -0.65 -19.31 -12.68
C ASP A 273 0.41 -19.17 -11.56
N ASP A 274 0.04 -18.53 -10.44
CA ASP A 274 0.96 -18.21 -9.33
C ASP A 274 0.62 -18.96 -8.03
N SER A 275 -0.64 -19.38 -7.86
CA SER A 275 -1.17 -19.95 -6.61
C SER A 275 -1.61 -21.40 -6.79
N THR A 276 -1.04 -22.30 -6.01
CA THR A 276 -1.43 -23.72 -5.98
C THR A 276 -2.79 -23.94 -5.30
N VAL A 277 -3.34 -22.92 -4.67
CA VAL A 277 -4.59 -22.95 -3.90
C VAL A 277 -5.67 -22.02 -4.43
N ALA A 278 -5.48 -21.50 -5.65
CA ALA A 278 -6.35 -20.49 -6.25
C ALA A 278 -7.85 -20.80 -6.20
N ASP A 279 -8.22 -22.08 -6.40
CA ASP A 279 -9.62 -22.55 -6.41
C ASP A 279 -10.22 -22.74 -5.00
N SER A 280 -9.42 -22.58 -3.93
CA SER A 280 -9.81 -22.86 -2.55
C SER A 280 -9.64 -21.63 -1.64
N VAL A 281 -9.81 -20.42 -2.18
CA VAL A 281 -9.67 -19.19 -1.41
C VAL A 281 -11.02 -18.56 -1.12
N GLY A 282 -11.30 -18.30 0.15
CA GLY A 282 -12.44 -17.52 0.61
C GLY A 282 -12.00 -16.19 1.23
N PHE A 283 -12.94 -15.25 1.38
CA PHE A 283 -12.69 -13.90 1.86
C PHE A 283 -13.66 -13.51 2.97
N ALA A 284 -13.14 -12.89 4.03
CA ALA A 284 -13.95 -12.34 5.12
C ALA A 284 -13.36 -10.99 5.57
N LEU A 285 -14.17 -10.18 6.27
CA LEU A 285 -13.70 -8.92 6.84
C LEU A 285 -12.61 -9.17 7.90
N ALA A 286 -11.70 -8.23 8.07
CA ALA A 286 -10.71 -8.28 9.14
C ALA A 286 -11.38 -8.47 10.52
N PRO A 287 -10.77 -9.23 11.44
CA PRO A 287 -11.41 -9.58 12.71
C PRO A 287 -11.47 -8.41 13.70
N ASP A 288 -12.33 -8.53 14.71
CA ASP A 288 -12.39 -7.66 15.87
C ASP A 288 -12.37 -8.45 17.19
N THR A 289 -12.39 -7.74 18.32
CA THR A 289 -12.49 -8.34 19.65
C THR A 289 -13.90 -8.20 20.26
N GLY A 290 -14.88 -7.75 19.49
CA GLY A 290 -16.22 -7.40 19.98
C GLY A 290 -16.35 -5.95 20.48
N LEU A 291 -15.30 -5.14 20.36
CA LEU A 291 -15.31 -3.70 20.71
C LEU A 291 -15.85 -2.81 19.58
N GLY A 292 -16.21 -3.40 18.43
CA GLY A 292 -16.74 -2.66 17.28
C GLY A 292 -15.66 -1.96 16.46
N LYS A 293 -14.40 -2.30 16.66
CA LYS A 293 -13.24 -1.84 15.88
C LYS A 293 -12.56 -3.06 15.27
N ARG A 294 -12.39 -3.04 13.94
CA ARG A 294 -11.74 -4.13 13.21
C ARG A 294 -10.26 -3.88 13.04
N SER A 295 -9.52 -4.97 12.85
CA SER A 295 -8.08 -4.93 12.51
C SER A 295 -7.87 -4.59 11.04
N ASN A 296 -8.69 -3.70 10.49
CA ASN A 296 -8.53 -3.22 9.12
C ASN A 296 -7.69 -1.94 9.10
N TRP A 297 -7.18 -1.59 7.93
CA TRP A 297 -6.47 -0.33 7.69
C TRP A 297 -7.05 0.41 6.48
N LEU A 298 -6.50 1.54 6.16
CA LEU A 298 -6.77 2.28 4.94
C LEU A 298 -5.44 2.76 4.36
N TRP A 299 -5.14 2.33 3.14
CA TRP A 299 -3.93 2.70 2.45
C TRP A 299 -4.17 2.89 0.95
N ALA A 300 -3.39 3.75 0.34
CA ALA A 300 -3.21 3.80 -1.10
C ALA A 300 -1.71 3.86 -1.40
N TRP A 301 -1.26 3.00 -2.30
CA TRP A 301 -0.01 3.26 -2.98
C TRP A 301 -0.29 4.20 -4.15
N ALA A 302 0.35 5.35 -4.14
CA ALA A 302 0.07 6.46 -5.03
C ALA A 302 1.35 7.00 -5.66
N LEU A 303 1.21 7.62 -6.81
CA LEU A 303 2.29 8.24 -7.56
C LEU A 303 2.30 9.74 -7.28
N ALA A 304 3.43 10.27 -6.81
CA ALA A 304 3.62 11.68 -6.49
C ALA A 304 4.85 12.24 -7.21
N ILE A 305 4.83 13.53 -7.49
CA ILE A 305 5.90 14.25 -8.18
C ILE A 305 6.64 15.12 -7.16
N PRO A 306 7.95 14.89 -6.91
CA PRO A 306 8.76 15.77 -6.09
C PRO A 306 8.85 17.17 -6.73
N ALA A 307 8.71 18.22 -5.92
CA ALA A 307 8.79 19.61 -6.40
C ALA A 307 10.15 19.99 -7.04
N GLY A 308 11.20 19.20 -6.76
CA GLY A 308 12.55 19.39 -7.33
C GLY A 308 12.76 18.81 -8.72
N THR A 309 11.80 18.03 -9.27
CA THR A 309 11.94 17.42 -10.61
C THR A 309 12.09 18.47 -11.71
N GLN A 310 12.85 18.12 -12.74
CA GLN A 310 12.92 18.91 -13.99
C GLN A 310 12.05 18.33 -15.09
N GLN A 311 11.31 17.25 -14.80
CA GLN A 311 10.49 16.49 -15.75
C GLN A 311 8.99 16.53 -15.40
N GLU A 312 8.51 17.58 -14.73
CA GLU A 312 7.13 17.68 -14.22
C GLU A 312 6.07 17.32 -15.26
N GLY A 313 6.19 17.87 -16.49
CA GLY A 313 5.22 17.60 -17.56
C GLY A 313 5.21 16.15 -18.03
N ALA A 314 6.37 15.48 -18.09
CA ALA A 314 6.47 14.07 -18.41
C ALA A 314 5.97 13.18 -17.26
N ALA A 315 6.26 13.58 -16.03
CA ALA A 315 5.78 12.90 -14.83
C ALA A 315 4.25 12.96 -14.70
N LYS A 316 3.62 14.11 -14.97
CA LYS A 316 2.15 14.24 -15.00
C LYS A 316 1.52 13.36 -16.05
N GLN A 317 2.08 13.31 -17.27
CA GLN A 317 1.58 12.43 -18.33
C GLN A 317 1.63 10.94 -17.93
N PHE A 318 2.72 10.53 -17.25
CA PHE A 318 2.82 9.15 -16.75
C PHE A 318 1.78 8.86 -15.67
N ILE A 319 1.61 9.77 -14.70
CA ILE A 319 0.61 9.62 -13.64
C ILE A 319 -0.79 9.50 -14.23
N GLU A 320 -1.18 10.40 -15.15
CA GLU A 320 -2.48 10.33 -15.81
C GLU A 320 -2.67 9.00 -16.53
N TRP A 321 -1.67 8.52 -17.27
CA TRP A 321 -1.73 7.24 -17.96
C TRP A 321 -1.85 6.06 -16.99
N ALA A 322 -0.93 5.96 -16.00
CA ALA A 322 -0.81 4.80 -15.11
C ALA A 322 -1.98 4.66 -14.11
N THR A 323 -2.67 5.76 -13.78
CA THR A 323 -3.75 5.77 -12.78
C THR A 323 -5.12 6.09 -13.38
N SER A 324 -5.24 6.05 -14.74
CA SER A 324 -6.46 6.31 -15.46
C SER A 324 -7.44 5.13 -15.45
N LYS A 325 -8.68 5.42 -15.89
CA LYS A 325 -9.65 4.37 -16.22
C LYS A 325 -9.19 3.52 -17.40
N ASP A 326 -8.52 4.14 -18.39
CA ASP A 326 -8.00 3.45 -19.58
C ASP A 326 -6.91 2.44 -19.21
N TYR A 327 -6.08 2.74 -18.20
CA TYR A 327 -5.11 1.76 -17.67
C TYR A 327 -5.82 0.57 -17.03
N ILE A 328 -6.89 0.79 -16.26
CA ILE A 328 -7.71 -0.30 -15.70
C ILE A 328 -8.28 -1.19 -16.81
N GLU A 329 -8.85 -0.59 -17.86
CA GLU A 329 -9.37 -1.33 -19.02
C GLU A 329 -8.24 -2.06 -19.78
N LEU A 330 -7.05 -1.46 -19.88
CA LEU A 330 -5.88 -2.09 -20.49
C LEU A 330 -5.50 -3.37 -19.74
N VAL A 331 -5.41 -3.33 -18.42
CA VAL A 331 -5.12 -4.51 -17.61
C VAL A 331 -6.24 -5.53 -17.71
N ALA A 332 -7.51 -5.09 -17.64
CA ALA A 332 -8.66 -5.97 -17.76
C ALA A 332 -8.71 -6.72 -19.11
N ALA A 333 -8.34 -6.04 -20.20
CA ALA A 333 -8.33 -6.63 -21.54
C ALA A 333 -7.21 -7.66 -21.73
N ASN A 334 -6.07 -7.50 -21.05
CA ASN A 334 -4.91 -8.38 -21.20
C ASN A 334 -4.86 -9.50 -20.17
N GLU A 335 -5.26 -9.21 -18.91
CA GLU A 335 -5.09 -10.12 -17.77
C GLU A 335 -6.42 -10.46 -17.07
N GLY A 336 -7.53 -9.83 -17.48
CA GLY A 336 -8.84 -10.03 -16.87
C GLY A 336 -9.12 -9.11 -15.67
N TRP A 337 -10.41 -8.96 -15.37
CA TRP A 337 -10.90 -8.03 -14.34
C TRP A 337 -10.40 -8.33 -12.92
N ALA A 338 -10.03 -9.56 -12.61
CA ALA A 338 -9.46 -9.91 -11.31
C ALA A 338 -8.08 -9.29 -11.05
N ASN A 339 -7.37 -8.90 -12.11
CA ASN A 339 -5.99 -8.41 -12.06
C ASN A 339 -5.86 -6.88 -12.18
N VAL A 340 -6.98 -6.15 -12.29
CA VAL A 340 -6.93 -4.69 -12.32
C VAL A 340 -6.56 -4.12 -10.94
N PRO A 341 -5.83 -2.98 -10.87
CA PRO A 341 -5.52 -2.33 -9.60
C PRO A 341 -6.82 -1.91 -8.89
N PRO A 342 -7.07 -2.41 -7.67
CA PRO A 342 -8.32 -2.18 -6.95
C PRO A 342 -8.33 -0.85 -6.19
N GLY A 343 -9.47 -0.48 -5.62
CA GLY A 343 -9.60 0.49 -4.53
C GLY A 343 -9.37 1.96 -4.88
N ALA A 344 -9.02 2.30 -6.12
CA ALA A 344 -8.73 3.68 -6.46
C ALA A 344 -9.96 4.46 -6.95
N ARG A 345 -10.84 3.83 -7.75
CA ARG A 345 -11.91 4.52 -8.48
C ARG A 345 -13.30 3.97 -8.18
N THR A 346 -14.29 4.84 -8.04
CA THR A 346 -15.70 4.50 -7.81
C THR A 346 -16.27 3.72 -9.00
N SER A 347 -16.00 4.16 -10.23
CA SER A 347 -16.49 3.54 -11.45
C SER A 347 -16.05 2.09 -11.63
N LEU A 348 -14.91 1.69 -11.06
CA LEU A 348 -14.48 0.29 -11.06
C LEU A 348 -15.49 -0.61 -10.35
N TYR A 349 -16.01 -0.18 -9.19
CA TYR A 349 -16.98 -0.93 -8.40
C TYR A 349 -18.40 -0.87 -8.97
N GLU A 350 -18.67 0.04 -9.90
CA GLU A 350 -19.92 0.12 -10.68
C GLU A 350 -19.87 -0.77 -11.93
N ASN A 351 -18.68 -1.23 -12.36
CA ASN A 351 -18.51 -2.07 -13.53
C ASN A 351 -19.01 -3.49 -13.25
N PRO A 352 -20.03 -4.01 -14.01
CA PRO A 352 -20.59 -5.34 -13.78
C PRO A 352 -19.59 -6.49 -13.95
N ALA A 353 -18.58 -6.31 -14.81
CA ALA A 353 -17.54 -7.32 -15.00
C ALA A 353 -16.63 -7.42 -13.77
N TYR A 354 -16.25 -6.28 -13.15
CA TYR A 354 -15.48 -6.28 -11.91
C TYR A 354 -16.33 -6.76 -10.72
N GLN A 355 -17.61 -6.40 -10.65
CA GLN A 355 -18.54 -6.88 -9.63
C GLN A 355 -18.68 -8.41 -9.62
N SER A 356 -18.42 -9.09 -10.75
CA SER A 356 -18.42 -10.56 -10.83
C SER A 356 -17.17 -11.23 -10.24
N VAL A 357 -16.13 -10.45 -9.94
CA VAL A 357 -14.89 -10.96 -9.29
C VAL A 357 -15.18 -11.31 -7.85
N PRO A 358 -14.82 -12.52 -7.36
CA PRO A 358 -15.27 -13.03 -6.06
C PRO A 358 -14.91 -12.16 -4.85
N PHE A 359 -13.81 -11.42 -4.92
CA PHE A 359 -13.32 -10.57 -3.83
C PHE A 359 -13.66 -9.08 -3.98
N ALA A 360 -14.21 -8.64 -5.13
CA ALA A 360 -14.42 -7.21 -5.42
C ALA A 360 -15.27 -6.51 -4.35
N GLN A 361 -16.42 -7.09 -4.01
CA GLN A 361 -17.31 -6.51 -2.99
C GLN A 361 -16.66 -6.52 -1.60
N LYS A 362 -15.94 -7.59 -1.24
CA LYS A 362 -15.26 -7.67 0.07
C LYS A 362 -14.13 -6.64 0.19
N THR A 363 -13.40 -6.38 -0.90
CA THR A 363 -12.41 -5.31 -0.98
C THR A 363 -13.04 -3.95 -0.71
N LEU A 364 -14.15 -3.64 -1.39
CA LEU A 364 -14.86 -2.37 -1.19
C LEU A 364 -15.39 -2.23 0.23
N ASP A 365 -16.05 -3.29 0.76
CA ASP A 365 -16.58 -3.29 2.13
C ASP A 365 -15.48 -3.05 3.17
N SER A 366 -14.31 -3.67 2.97
CA SER A 366 -13.15 -3.48 3.84
C SER A 366 -12.65 -2.02 3.81
N ILE A 367 -12.53 -1.42 2.63
CA ILE A 367 -12.14 -0.01 2.45
C ILE A 367 -13.16 0.92 3.12
N LEU A 368 -14.45 0.73 2.85
CA LEU A 368 -15.51 1.60 3.37
C LEU A 368 -15.74 1.46 4.88
N SER A 369 -15.31 0.35 5.48
CA SER A 369 -15.38 0.15 6.93
C SER A 369 -14.25 0.82 7.70
N ALA A 370 -13.25 1.36 7.02
CA ALA A 370 -12.10 2.01 7.63
C ALA A 370 -12.43 3.46 8.04
N ASP A 371 -12.12 3.82 9.28
CA ASP A 371 -12.34 5.18 9.81
C ASP A 371 -11.04 5.75 10.39
N PRO A 372 -10.24 6.47 9.59
CA PRO A 372 -8.96 7.02 10.05
C PRO A 372 -9.08 8.14 11.09
N ASN A 373 -10.28 8.69 11.29
CA ASN A 373 -10.52 9.71 12.30
C ASN A 373 -10.91 9.11 13.67
N ASN A 374 -11.36 7.85 13.68
CA ASN A 374 -11.71 7.13 14.89
C ASN A 374 -11.15 5.69 14.80
N PRO A 375 -9.83 5.50 14.80
CA PRO A 375 -9.22 4.20 14.52
C PRO A 375 -9.44 3.16 15.61
N THR A 376 -9.57 3.59 16.86
CA THR A 376 -9.75 2.75 18.04
C THR A 376 -10.94 3.19 18.87
N VAL A 377 -11.13 2.58 20.06
CA VAL A 377 -12.28 2.82 20.95
C VAL A 377 -12.22 4.20 21.60
N ASP A 378 -11.07 4.54 22.15
CA ASP A 378 -10.83 5.81 22.81
C ASP A 378 -10.40 6.90 21.81
N PRO A 379 -10.70 8.18 22.07
CA PRO A 379 -10.25 9.29 21.22
C PRO A 379 -8.72 9.33 21.09
N VAL A 380 -8.26 9.74 19.91
CA VAL A 380 -6.84 9.94 19.60
C VAL A 380 -6.61 11.33 19.02
N PRO A 381 -5.42 11.94 19.21
CA PRO A 381 -5.11 13.27 18.70
C PRO A 381 -4.65 13.30 17.24
N TYR A 382 -4.56 12.13 16.60
CA TYR A 382 -4.03 11.96 15.23
C TYR A 382 -5.08 11.39 14.28
N VAL A 383 -4.83 11.53 12.98
CA VAL A 383 -5.52 10.83 11.90
C VAL A 383 -4.69 9.64 11.46
N GLY A 384 -5.33 8.52 11.10
CA GLY A 384 -4.67 7.29 10.62
C GLY A 384 -5.13 6.08 11.40
N ILE A 385 -5.05 4.90 10.79
CA ILE A 385 -5.42 3.62 11.42
C ILE A 385 -4.17 2.82 11.75
N GLN A 386 -3.37 2.49 10.75
CA GLN A 386 -2.11 1.75 10.88
C GLN A 386 -0.90 2.65 11.07
N PHE A 387 -1.12 3.95 11.17
CA PHE A 387 -0.12 4.99 11.43
C PHE A 387 -0.77 6.17 12.16
N ALA A 388 0.04 7.04 12.75
CA ALA A 388 -0.37 8.37 13.18
C ALA A 388 0.21 9.40 12.18
N ALA A 389 -0.64 10.28 11.63
CA ALA A 389 -0.23 11.23 10.60
C ALA A 389 0.55 12.43 11.19
N ILE A 390 1.68 12.15 11.81
CA ILE A 390 2.63 13.14 12.33
C ILE A 390 4.04 12.85 11.79
N PRO A 391 4.90 13.84 11.59
CA PRO A 391 6.23 13.65 10.99
C PRO A 391 7.11 12.64 11.72
N GLU A 392 7.00 12.54 13.03
CA GLU A 392 7.80 11.69 13.92
C GLU A 392 7.44 10.22 13.80
N PHE A 393 6.21 9.91 13.39
CA PHE A 393 5.65 8.55 13.47
C PHE A 393 6.52 7.51 12.76
N ALA A 394 7.01 7.78 11.55
CA ALA A 394 7.79 6.79 10.80
C ALA A 394 9.08 6.38 11.53
N GLY A 395 9.72 7.34 12.20
CA GLY A 395 10.91 7.10 13.03
C GLY A 395 10.57 6.27 14.26
N ILE A 396 9.58 6.71 15.04
CA ILE A 396 9.11 6.02 16.25
C ILE A 396 8.64 4.60 15.90
N ALA A 397 7.74 4.46 14.94
CA ALA A 397 7.13 3.18 14.60
C ALA A 397 8.13 2.17 14.03
N THR A 398 9.16 2.63 13.32
CA THR A 398 10.25 1.75 12.87
C THR A 398 11.03 1.19 14.06
N GLN A 399 11.42 2.02 15.04
CA GLN A 399 12.13 1.59 16.23
C GLN A 399 11.25 0.67 17.10
N VAL A 400 10.00 1.06 17.36
CA VAL A 400 9.02 0.26 18.12
C VAL A 400 8.80 -1.10 17.45
N SER A 401 8.66 -1.15 16.11
CA SER A 401 8.48 -2.42 15.40
C SER A 401 9.69 -3.35 15.49
N GLN A 402 10.91 -2.82 15.66
CA GLN A 402 12.10 -3.62 15.90
C GLN A 402 12.04 -4.32 17.27
N GLU A 403 11.60 -3.61 18.31
CA GLU A 403 11.42 -4.20 19.65
C GLU A 403 10.33 -5.28 19.65
N PHE A 404 9.22 -5.04 18.96
CA PHE A 404 8.17 -6.04 18.81
C PHE A 404 8.66 -7.27 18.03
N SER A 405 9.37 -7.06 16.92
CA SER A 405 9.96 -8.16 16.14
C SER A 405 10.97 -8.98 16.93
N ALA A 406 11.74 -8.32 17.83
CA ALA A 406 12.64 -9.02 18.76
C ALA A 406 11.86 -9.89 19.79
N ALA A 407 10.70 -9.41 20.27
CA ALA A 407 9.83 -10.23 21.12
C ALA A 407 9.23 -11.42 20.33
N TYR A 408 8.82 -11.21 19.07
CA TYR A 408 8.32 -12.27 18.19
C TYR A 408 9.38 -13.36 17.93
N ALA A 409 10.64 -12.96 17.85
CA ALA A 409 11.78 -13.86 17.70
C ALA A 409 12.21 -14.55 19.03
N GLY A 410 11.53 -14.24 20.15
CA GLY A 410 11.89 -14.78 21.47
C GLY A 410 13.19 -14.24 22.06
N GLN A 411 13.68 -13.09 21.57
CA GLN A 411 14.92 -12.45 22.04
C GLN A 411 14.70 -11.63 23.32
N GLN A 412 13.46 -11.26 23.59
CA GLN A 412 12.99 -10.54 24.77
C GLN A 412 11.53 -10.91 25.07
N SER A 413 11.06 -10.55 26.26
CA SER A 413 9.63 -10.72 26.60
C SER A 413 8.76 -9.64 25.94
N VAL A 414 7.45 -9.87 25.88
CA VAL A 414 6.46 -8.87 25.44
C VAL A 414 6.51 -7.63 26.36
N GLU A 415 6.64 -7.86 27.68
CA GLU A 415 6.72 -6.79 28.67
C GLU A 415 7.94 -5.88 28.42
N GLU A 416 9.13 -6.47 28.23
CA GLU A 416 10.35 -5.72 27.91
C GLU A 416 10.24 -4.95 26.59
N ALA A 417 9.57 -5.51 25.57
CA ALA A 417 9.35 -4.85 24.30
C ALA A 417 8.42 -3.64 24.45
N LEU A 418 7.36 -3.74 25.27
CA LEU A 418 6.44 -2.64 25.56
C LEU A 418 7.09 -1.54 26.38
N GLU A 419 7.91 -1.89 27.40
CA GLU A 419 8.68 -0.91 28.17
C GLU A 419 9.62 -0.09 27.28
N LYS A 420 10.32 -0.76 26.35
CA LYS A 420 11.20 -0.08 25.39
C LYS A 420 10.41 0.76 24.38
N ALA A 421 9.28 0.24 23.87
CA ALA A 421 8.42 0.98 22.98
C ALA A 421 7.90 2.27 23.63
N GLN A 422 7.49 2.20 24.90
CA GLN A 422 7.08 3.37 25.68
C GLN A 422 8.22 4.40 25.77
N ALA A 423 9.42 3.96 26.17
CA ALA A 423 10.58 4.83 26.33
C ALA A 423 11.02 5.48 25.00
N ILE A 424 11.04 4.71 23.91
CA ILE A 424 11.35 5.24 22.56
C ILE A 424 10.36 6.33 22.17
N ALA A 425 9.06 6.07 22.33
CA ALA A 425 8.04 7.02 21.93
C ALA A 425 8.05 8.28 22.82
N GLU A 426 8.30 8.14 24.14
CA GLU A 426 8.45 9.29 25.06
C GLU A 426 9.63 10.18 24.65
N GLU A 427 10.81 9.59 24.40
CA GLU A 427 12.02 10.33 24.02
C GLU A 427 11.83 11.12 22.72
N GLU A 428 11.27 10.48 21.68
CA GLU A 428 11.06 11.10 20.37
C GLU A 428 9.96 12.19 20.43
N MET A 429 8.88 11.98 21.17
CA MET A 429 7.80 12.97 21.32
C MET A 429 8.28 14.18 22.15
N GLU A 430 9.04 13.97 23.23
CA GLU A 430 9.65 15.06 24.00
C GLU A 430 10.64 15.86 23.12
N ALA A 431 11.47 15.18 22.32
CA ALA A 431 12.41 15.83 21.41
C ALA A 431 11.70 16.68 20.34
N ALA A 432 10.52 16.25 19.89
CA ALA A 432 9.68 16.99 18.95
C ALA A 432 8.88 18.15 19.58
N GLY A 433 8.77 18.17 20.91
CA GLY A 433 8.13 19.27 21.65
C GLY A 433 6.64 19.05 21.96
N TYR A 434 6.18 17.79 21.97
CA TYR A 434 4.84 17.40 22.43
C TYR A 434 4.74 17.38 23.94
#